data_34799582a373728f34c5ccedc745112f
#
_entry.id   34799582a373728f34c5ccedc745112f
#
_cell.length_a   1.000
_cell.length_b   1.000
_cell.length_c   1.000
_cell.angle_alpha   90.00
_cell.angle_beta   90.00
_cell.angle_gamma   90.00
#
_symmetry.space_group_name_H-M   'P 1'
#
loop_
_entity.id
_entity.type
_entity.pdbx_description
1 polymer ?
#
loop_
_entity_poly.entity_id
_entity_poly.type
_entity_poly.pdbx_seq_one_letter_code
_entity_poly.pdbx_strand_id
1 'polypeptide(L)'
;QYQCWKTLLKEKTPDGKNMSIVVTTGTGSGKTECFMLPLVQDLIEHHIPEQVQAIFLYPLNALMEDQKARMEKLLSGTNLTFAVYNGDMPEFLPNEEDKNYKKVLRKIDAIRGITRDEAGNVIEEKYPHVIATRAELRQHPANILLTNPTMLEYILLRDKDRKLIHEKQEEEGEGTLRWIALDETHTYTGAGAAEIAMLIRRVLMAYGV
;
A
#
# COMPACT_ATOMS: atom_id res chain seq x y z
N GLN A 1 -10.68 -19.62 1.61
CA GLN A 1 -10.06 -18.65 2.51
C GLN A 1 -9.16 -19.35 3.54
N TYR A 2 -9.68 -20.24 4.38
CA TYR A 2 -8.92 -20.92 5.44
C TYR A 2 -7.63 -21.61 4.95
N GLN A 3 -7.69 -22.35 3.84
CA GLN A 3 -6.52 -23.00 3.25
C GLN A 3 -5.43 -21.96 2.90
N CYS A 4 -5.83 -20.86 2.27
CA CYS A 4 -4.96 -19.77 1.90
C CYS A 4 -4.26 -19.14 3.11
N TRP A 5 -5.02 -18.86 4.18
CA TRP A 5 -4.50 -18.31 5.42
C TRP A 5 -3.51 -19.27 6.10
N LYS A 6 -3.84 -20.57 6.13
CA LYS A 6 -2.95 -21.59 6.69
C LYS A 6 -1.60 -21.62 5.95
N THR A 7 -1.65 -21.63 4.61
CA THR A 7 -0.43 -21.67 3.79
C THR A 7 0.41 -20.41 4.00
N LEU A 8 -0.21 -19.21 3.93
CA LEU A 8 0.52 -17.96 4.04
C LEU A 8 1.15 -17.72 5.41
N LEU A 9 0.46 -18.11 6.50
CA LEU A 9 0.92 -17.82 7.86
C LEU A 9 1.78 -18.93 8.48
N LYS A 10 1.63 -20.17 8.04
CA LYS A 10 2.23 -21.32 8.74
C LYS A 10 3.14 -22.18 7.91
N GLU A 11 2.96 -22.20 6.59
CA GLU A 11 3.74 -23.06 5.71
C GLU A 11 4.98 -22.34 5.19
N LYS A 12 6.06 -23.10 5.04
CA LYS A 12 7.31 -22.61 4.47
C LYS A 12 7.72 -23.49 3.29
N THR A 13 8.50 -22.93 2.39
CA THR A 13 9.18 -23.70 1.34
C THR A 13 10.22 -24.65 1.93
N PRO A 14 10.69 -25.69 1.21
CA PRO A 14 11.71 -26.61 1.71
C PRO A 14 13.02 -25.93 2.16
N ASP A 15 13.32 -24.75 1.61
CA ASP A 15 14.47 -23.90 1.98
C ASP A 15 14.13 -22.88 3.09
N GLY A 16 12.97 -23.02 3.75
CA GLY A 16 12.58 -22.22 4.92
C GLY A 16 11.98 -20.84 4.60
N LYS A 17 11.82 -20.48 3.32
CA LYS A 17 11.24 -19.19 2.91
C LYS A 17 9.73 -19.15 3.02
N ASN A 18 9.17 -17.96 2.99
CA ASN A 18 7.72 -17.75 2.96
C ASN A 18 7.11 -18.29 1.66
N MET A 19 5.91 -18.85 1.76
CA MET A 19 5.18 -19.36 0.61
C MET A 19 4.62 -18.21 -0.25
N SER A 20 4.72 -18.37 -1.57
CA SER A 20 3.96 -17.56 -2.53
C SER A 20 2.74 -18.33 -3.00
N ILE A 21 1.61 -17.67 -3.10
CA ILE A 21 0.35 -18.30 -3.52
C ILE A 21 -0.32 -17.55 -4.67
N VAL A 22 -1.05 -18.30 -5.49
CA VAL A 22 -1.96 -17.77 -6.50
C VAL A 22 -3.38 -18.19 -6.13
N VAL A 23 -4.27 -17.20 -5.96
CA VAL A 23 -5.68 -17.44 -5.61
C VAL A 23 -6.54 -17.29 -6.86
N THR A 24 -7.10 -18.39 -7.32
CA THR A 24 -8.01 -18.43 -8.48
C THR A 24 -9.39 -18.86 -8.02
N THR A 25 -10.37 -17.97 -8.10
CA THR A 25 -11.77 -18.26 -7.75
C THR A 25 -12.70 -17.37 -8.56
N GLY A 26 -14.01 -17.68 -8.59
CA GLY A 26 -15.02 -16.83 -9.23
C GLY A 26 -15.11 -15.44 -8.62
N THR A 27 -15.74 -14.48 -9.30
CA THR A 27 -16.01 -13.13 -8.80
C THR A 27 -16.91 -13.18 -7.55
N GLY A 28 -16.68 -12.28 -6.59
CA GLY A 28 -17.47 -12.20 -5.35
C GLY A 28 -17.18 -13.30 -4.32
N SER A 29 -16.17 -14.14 -4.51
CA SER A 29 -15.81 -15.26 -3.62
C SER A 29 -14.94 -14.89 -2.42
N GLY A 30 -14.65 -13.59 -2.20
CA GLY A 30 -13.79 -13.14 -1.12
C GLY A 30 -12.28 -13.39 -1.36
N LYS A 31 -11.82 -13.26 -2.61
CA LYS A 31 -10.40 -13.40 -2.96
C LYS A 31 -9.52 -12.41 -2.20
N THR A 32 -9.97 -11.18 -2.09
CA THR A 32 -9.24 -10.11 -1.42
C THR A 32 -8.99 -10.44 0.05
N GLU A 33 -9.97 -11.01 0.75
CA GLU A 33 -9.84 -11.43 2.13
C GLU A 33 -8.87 -12.62 2.30
N CYS A 34 -8.64 -13.40 1.26
CA CYS A 34 -7.68 -14.52 1.31
C CYS A 34 -6.24 -14.05 1.62
N PHE A 35 -5.87 -12.86 1.16
CA PHE A 35 -4.52 -12.33 1.39
C PHE A 35 -4.49 -11.12 2.31
N MET A 36 -5.53 -10.28 2.35
CA MET A 36 -5.56 -9.10 3.24
C MET A 36 -5.50 -9.47 4.71
N LEU A 37 -6.31 -10.44 5.16
CA LEU A 37 -6.34 -10.84 6.57
C LEU A 37 -5.02 -11.40 7.08
N PRO A 38 -4.39 -12.40 6.41
CA PRO A 38 -3.09 -12.90 6.85
C PRO A 38 -1.98 -11.85 6.76
N LEU A 39 -2.03 -10.95 5.77
CA LEU A 39 -1.09 -9.86 5.64
C LEU A 39 -1.19 -8.90 6.84
N VAL A 40 -2.39 -8.44 7.18
CA VAL A 40 -2.59 -7.53 8.32
C VAL A 40 -2.18 -8.21 9.62
N GLN A 41 -2.51 -9.49 9.81
CA GLN A 41 -2.09 -10.26 10.99
C GLN A 41 -0.55 -10.33 11.09
N ASP A 42 0.14 -10.65 9.98
CA ASP A 42 1.60 -10.70 9.95
C ASP A 42 2.23 -9.32 10.23
N LEU A 43 1.65 -8.24 9.69
CA LEU A 43 2.14 -6.89 9.96
C LEU A 43 1.89 -6.43 11.39
N ILE A 44 0.83 -6.88 12.06
CA ILE A 44 0.62 -6.61 13.49
C ILE A 44 1.69 -7.31 14.33
N GLU A 45 2.00 -8.56 14.01
CA GLU A 45 3.01 -9.37 14.72
C GLU A 45 4.44 -8.87 14.51
N HIS A 46 4.73 -8.28 13.33
CA HIS A 46 6.06 -7.85 12.91
C HIS A 46 6.09 -6.34 12.56
N HIS A 47 5.32 -5.54 13.29
CA HIS A 47 5.19 -4.12 12.99
C HIS A 47 6.52 -3.38 13.11
N ILE A 48 6.90 -2.68 12.05
CA ILE A 48 8.02 -1.74 12.03
C ILE A 48 7.44 -0.36 11.71
N PRO A 49 7.49 0.59 12.65
CA PRO A 49 6.96 1.94 12.42
C PRO A 49 7.66 2.64 11.24
N GLU A 50 6.90 3.42 10.51
CA GLU A 50 7.40 4.30 9.44
C GLU A 50 8.21 3.56 8.35
N GLN A 51 7.82 2.33 8.04
CA GLN A 51 8.44 1.54 6.97
C GLN A 51 7.40 0.83 6.11
N VAL A 52 7.62 0.82 4.81
CA VAL A 52 6.79 0.07 3.88
C VAL A 52 7.09 -1.42 4.03
N GLN A 53 6.12 -2.16 4.56
CA GLN A 53 6.21 -3.61 4.77
C GLN A 53 5.34 -4.41 3.80
N ALA A 54 4.34 -3.76 3.18
CA ALA A 54 3.47 -4.39 2.20
C ALA A 54 3.17 -3.47 1.02
N ILE A 55 3.18 -4.03 -0.19
CA ILE A 55 2.82 -3.34 -1.42
C ILE A 55 1.67 -4.10 -2.09
N PHE A 56 0.58 -3.38 -2.37
CA PHE A 56 -0.55 -3.86 -3.18
C PHE A 56 -0.50 -3.23 -4.56
N LEU A 57 -0.44 -4.06 -5.59
CA LEU A 57 -0.45 -3.63 -6.98
C LEU A 57 -1.83 -3.85 -7.62
N TYR A 58 -2.42 -2.76 -8.04
CA TYR A 58 -3.69 -2.72 -8.77
C TYR A 58 -3.47 -2.21 -10.20
N PRO A 59 -4.11 -2.80 -11.22
CA PRO A 59 -3.97 -2.33 -12.59
C PRO A 59 -4.63 -0.97 -12.83
N LEU A 60 -5.65 -0.61 -12.04
CA LEU A 60 -6.46 0.59 -12.20
C LEU A 60 -6.60 1.35 -10.87
N ASN A 61 -6.56 2.69 -10.94
CA ASN A 61 -6.72 3.57 -9.78
C ASN A 61 -8.09 3.40 -9.09
N ALA A 62 -9.16 3.17 -9.86
CA ALA A 62 -10.50 2.97 -9.32
C ALA A 62 -10.57 1.79 -8.34
N LEU A 63 -9.85 0.71 -8.60
CA LEU A 63 -9.80 -0.45 -7.70
C LEU A 63 -9.14 -0.11 -6.36
N MET A 64 -8.15 0.75 -6.35
CA MET A 64 -7.51 1.20 -5.11
C MET A 64 -8.46 1.99 -4.21
N GLU A 65 -9.30 2.85 -4.80
CA GLU A 65 -10.28 3.63 -4.05
C GLU A 65 -11.32 2.74 -3.36
N ASP A 66 -11.80 1.71 -4.04
CA ASP A 66 -12.74 0.73 -3.48
C ASP A 66 -12.13 -0.06 -2.31
N GLN A 67 -10.83 -0.24 -2.29
CA GLN A 67 -10.14 -0.95 -1.21
C GLN A 67 -9.89 -0.10 0.04
N LYS A 68 -9.95 1.23 -0.04
CA LYS A 68 -9.73 2.11 1.12
C LYS A 68 -10.63 1.77 2.32
N ALA A 69 -11.93 1.68 2.09
CA ALA A 69 -12.90 1.38 3.15
C ALA A 69 -12.68 0.00 3.79
N ARG A 70 -12.24 -0.98 2.98
CA ARG A 70 -11.91 -2.32 3.48
C ARG A 70 -10.63 -2.30 4.30
N MET A 71 -9.60 -1.61 3.82
CA MET A 71 -8.32 -1.47 4.51
C MET A 71 -8.54 -0.77 5.86
N GLU A 72 -9.22 0.37 5.88
CA GLU A 72 -9.53 1.11 7.12
C GLU A 72 -10.22 0.22 8.16
N LYS A 73 -11.23 -0.55 7.72
CA LYS A 73 -11.94 -1.47 8.60
C LYS A 73 -11.02 -2.55 9.20
N LEU A 74 -10.07 -3.04 8.41
CA LEU A 74 -9.11 -4.06 8.87
C LEU A 74 -8.04 -3.48 9.80
N LEU A 75 -7.67 -2.22 9.60
CA LEU A 75 -6.65 -1.55 10.41
C LEU A 75 -7.21 -0.91 11.68
N SER A 76 -8.54 -0.85 11.82
CA SER A 76 -9.19 -0.28 13.01
C SER A 76 -8.68 -0.93 14.31
N GLY A 77 -8.20 -0.09 15.23
CA GLY A 77 -7.62 -0.55 16.50
C GLY A 77 -6.17 -1.03 16.40
N THR A 78 -5.50 -0.86 15.26
CA THR A 78 -4.07 -1.12 15.09
C THR A 78 -3.28 0.20 14.96
N ASN A 79 -1.95 0.12 15.01
CA ASN A 79 -1.05 1.25 14.71
C ASN A 79 -0.57 1.24 13.26
N LEU A 80 -1.11 0.38 12.42
CA LEU A 80 -0.73 0.28 11.01
C LEU A 80 -1.33 1.42 10.22
N THR A 81 -0.56 1.97 9.31
CA THR A 81 -0.99 3.03 8.38
C THR A 81 -0.92 2.54 6.93
N PHE A 82 -1.70 3.19 6.07
CA PHE A 82 -1.65 2.90 4.64
C PHE A 82 -1.69 4.17 3.79
N ALA A 83 -1.25 4.07 2.55
CA ALA A 83 -1.34 5.14 1.58
C ALA A 83 -1.81 4.62 0.22
N VAL A 84 -2.61 5.43 -0.48
CA VAL A 84 -2.95 5.21 -1.89
C VAL A 84 -2.04 6.10 -2.74
N TYR A 85 -0.93 5.53 -3.21
CA TYR A 85 0.06 6.25 -3.99
C TYR A 85 -0.27 6.17 -5.48
N ASN A 86 -0.96 7.19 -5.97
CA ASN A 86 -1.36 7.34 -7.37
C ASN A 86 -1.08 8.76 -7.90
N GLY A 87 -1.47 9.03 -9.14
CA GLY A 87 -1.28 10.35 -9.78
C GLY A 87 -2.06 11.48 -9.11
N ASP A 88 -3.14 11.18 -8.39
CA ASP A 88 -4.02 12.16 -7.76
C ASP A 88 -3.59 12.54 -6.34
N MET A 89 -2.69 11.77 -5.73
CA MET A 89 -2.17 12.06 -4.38
C MET A 89 -1.44 13.42 -4.38
N PRO A 90 -1.88 14.39 -3.53
CA PRO A 90 -1.25 15.71 -3.43
C PRO A 90 0.21 15.64 -2.99
N GLU A 91 1.03 16.57 -3.45
CA GLU A 91 2.44 16.63 -3.04
C GLU A 91 2.59 17.11 -1.60
N PHE A 92 1.88 18.20 -1.22
CA PHE A 92 1.97 18.84 0.08
C PHE A 92 0.60 19.12 0.67
N LEU A 93 0.54 19.34 1.98
CA LEU A 93 -0.59 20.01 2.62
C LEU A 93 -0.70 21.43 2.05
N PRO A 94 -1.90 21.91 1.71
CA PRO A 94 -2.06 23.22 1.13
C PRO A 94 -1.84 24.30 2.19
N ASN A 95 -1.17 25.39 1.82
CA ASN A 95 -1.12 26.61 2.59
C ASN A 95 -2.35 27.48 2.21
N GLU A 96 -2.95 28.18 3.16
CA GLU A 96 -4.13 29.06 2.94
C GLU A 96 -3.87 30.18 1.91
N GLU A 97 -2.61 30.61 1.76
CA GLU A 97 -2.17 31.61 0.79
C GLU A 97 -2.05 31.07 -0.64
N ASP A 98 -2.09 29.75 -0.82
CA ASP A 98 -1.94 29.12 -2.14
C ASP A 98 -3.19 29.33 -3.00
N LYS A 99 -2.98 29.76 -4.26
CA LYS A 99 -4.07 29.89 -5.25
C LYS A 99 -4.92 28.63 -5.42
N ASN A 100 -4.36 27.49 -5.15
CA ASN A 100 -5.00 26.16 -5.28
C ASN A 100 -5.44 25.57 -3.93
N TYR A 101 -5.36 26.33 -2.83
CA TYR A 101 -5.67 25.86 -1.47
C TYR A 101 -6.94 25.00 -1.41
N LYS A 102 -8.09 25.58 -1.81
CA LYS A 102 -9.39 24.88 -1.76
C LYS A 102 -9.43 23.61 -2.60
N LYS A 103 -8.73 23.58 -3.74
CA LYS A 103 -8.69 22.41 -4.62
C LYS A 103 -7.88 21.27 -3.98
N VAL A 104 -6.73 21.60 -3.41
CA VAL A 104 -5.85 20.60 -2.76
C VAL A 104 -6.52 20.11 -1.46
N LEU A 105 -7.08 21.01 -0.66
CA LEU A 105 -7.82 20.66 0.56
C LEU A 105 -8.96 19.67 0.26
N ARG A 106 -9.77 19.92 -0.77
CA ARG A 106 -10.84 19.00 -1.18
C ARG A 106 -10.33 17.62 -1.58
N LYS A 107 -9.16 17.55 -2.21
CA LYS A 107 -8.52 16.25 -2.53
C LYS A 107 -8.10 15.50 -1.25
N ILE A 108 -7.51 16.20 -0.30
CA ILE A 108 -7.12 15.61 0.99
C ILE A 108 -8.34 15.14 1.76
N ASP A 109 -9.38 15.98 1.82
CA ASP A 109 -10.66 15.64 2.47
C ASP A 109 -11.28 14.39 1.82
N ALA A 110 -11.24 14.28 0.49
CA ALA A 110 -11.71 13.07 -0.21
C ALA A 110 -10.84 11.84 0.11
N ILE A 111 -9.52 11.98 0.19
CA ILE A 111 -8.61 10.87 0.52
C ILE A 111 -8.86 10.38 1.95
N ARG A 112 -9.00 11.28 2.92
CA ARG A 112 -9.26 10.96 4.34
C ARG A 112 -10.74 10.75 4.67
N GLY A 113 -11.65 11.00 3.72
CA GLY A 113 -13.09 10.93 3.95
C GLY A 113 -13.56 11.96 4.99
N ILE A 114 -12.98 13.17 4.96
CA ILE A 114 -13.28 14.23 5.91
C ILE A 114 -14.57 14.95 5.52
N THR A 115 -15.45 15.13 6.50
CA THR A 115 -16.63 16.01 6.42
C THR A 115 -16.39 17.24 7.29
N ARG A 116 -16.70 18.44 6.75
CA ARG A 116 -16.53 19.73 7.45
C ARG A 116 -17.86 20.44 7.66
N ASP A 117 -17.94 21.25 8.72
CA ASP A 117 -19.04 22.18 8.95
C ASP A 117 -18.92 23.44 8.07
N GLU A 118 -19.90 24.35 8.19
CA GLU A 118 -19.91 25.64 7.46
C GLU A 118 -18.73 26.56 7.84
N ALA A 119 -18.17 26.41 9.03
CA ALA A 119 -17.00 27.15 9.51
C ALA A 119 -15.67 26.52 9.07
N GLY A 120 -15.71 25.33 8.43
CA GLY A 120 -14.53 24.61 7.96
C GLY A 120 -13.90 23.65 8.96
N ASN A 121 -14.50 23.46 10.15
CA ASN A 121 -14.02 22.50 11.14
C ASN A 121 -14.32 21.06 10.72
N VAL A 122 -13.44 20.14 11.06
CA VAL A 122 -13.64 18.71 10.81
C VAL A 122 -14.73 18.17 11.75
N ILE A 123 -15.80 17.61 11.17
CA ILE A 123 -16.87 16.90 11.90
C ILE A 123 -16.58 15.41 11.98
N GLU A 124 -16.10 14.82 10.88
CA GLU A 124 -15.86 13.38 10.75
C GLU A 124 -14.63 13.12 9.87
N GLU A 125 -13.86 12.11 10.22
CA GLU A 125 -12.78 11.56 9.43
C GLU A 125 -12.98 10.04 9.32
N LYS A 126 -13.28 9.54 8.11
CA LYS A 126 -13.59 8.11 7.88
C LYS A 126 -12.36 7.23 7.80
N TYR A 127 -11.21 7.78 7.41
CA TYR A 127 -9.99 7.04 7.12
C TYR A 127 -8.80 7.60 7.89
N PRO A 128 -8.77 7.50 9.23
CA PRO A 128 -7.70 8.06 10.06
C PRO A 128 -6.34 7.37 9.87
N HIS A 129 -6.32 6.12 9.36
CA HIS A 129 -5.09 5.37 9.10
C HIS A 129 -4.45 5.71 7.74
N VAL A 130 -5.11 6.58 6.91
CA VAL A 130 -4.60 6.92 5.58
C VAL A 130 -3.64 8.11 5.63
N ILE A 131 -2.47 7.97 5.00
CA ILE A 131 -1.56 9.07 4.72
C ILE A 131 -1.99 9.73 3.41
N ALA A 132 -2.24 11.05 3.45
CA ALA A 132 -2.94 11.75 2.37
C ALA A 132 -2.05 12.55 1.42
N THR A 133 -0.80 12.82 1.77
CA THR A 133 0.14 13.56 0.92
C THR A 133 1.46 12.84 0.72
N ARG A 134 2.13 13.13 -0.41
CA ARG A 134 3.45 12.53 -0.69
C ARG A 134 4.53 13.03 0.26
N ALA A 135 4.44 14.29 0.70
CA ALA A 135 5.40 14.84 1.65
C ALA A 135 5.28 14.15 3.01
N GLU A 136 4.04 13.98 3.50
CA GLU A 136 3.76 13.21 4.72
C GLU A 136 4.26 11.78 4.61
N LEU A 137 3.94 11.10 3.49
CA LEU A 137 4.36 9.72 3.22
C LEU A 137 5.90 9.56 3.19
N ARG A 138 6.64 10.56 2.70
CA ARG A 138 8.12 10.55 2.72
C ARG A 138 8.70 10.81 4.09
N GLN A 139 8.01 11.56 4.94
CA GLN A 139 8.44 11.82 6.32
C GLN A 139 8.11 10.64 7.22
N HIS A 140 6.93 10.08 7.06
CA HIS A 140 6.36 8.98 7.83
C HIS A 140 5.84 7.90 6.88
N PRO A 141 6.69 7.02 6.35
CA PRO A 141 6.27 5.96 5.43
C PRO A 141 5.17 5.08 6.01
N ALA A 142 4.12 4.85 5.21
CA ALA A 142 3.03 3.96 5.58
C ALA A 142 3.49 2.49 5.58
N ASN A 143 2.93 1.66 6.46
CA ASN A 143 3.22 0.23 6.47
C ASN A 143 2.69 -0.49 5.23
N ILE A 144 1.58 0.00 4.67
CA ILE A 144 0.92 -0.60 3.52
C ILE A 144 0.80 0.44 2.40
N LEU A 145 1.31 0.11 1.22
CA LEU A 145 1.26 0.96 0.03
C LEU A 145 0.35 0.34 -1.02
N LEU A 146 -0.78 0.98 -1.32
CA LEU A 146 -1.64 0.65 -2.45
C LEU A 146 -1.20 1.50 -3.64
N THR A 147 -0.83 0.87 -4.75
CA THR A 147 -0.28 1.60 -5.89
C THR A 147 -0.53 0.86 -7.21
N ASN A 148 -0.14 1.46 -8.32
CA ASN A 148 -0.14 0.82 -9.63
C ASN A 148 1.31 0.63 -10.13
N PRO A 149 1.53 -0.21 -11.16
CA PRO A 149 2.88 -0.48 -11.68
C PRO A 149 3.65 0.77 -12.07
N THR A 150 3.01 1.72 -12.78
CA THR A 150 3.64 2.97 -13.22
C THR A 150 4.11 3.82 -12.03
N MET A 151 3.29 3.93 -11.00
CA MET A 151 3.65 4.71 -9.81
C MET A 151 4.74 4.03 -8.99
N LEU A 152 4.73 2.70 -8.94
CA LEU A 152 5.79 1.94 -8.28
C LEU A 152 7.14 2.10 -9.00
N GLU A 153 7.15 2.15 -10.34
CA GLU A 153 8.34 2.51 -11.10
C GLU A 153 8.84 3.93 -10.77
N TYR A 154 7.93 4.88 -10.64
CA TYR A 154 8.32 6.24 -10.24
C TYR A 154 8.94 6.28 -8.83
N ILE A 155 8.46 5.48 -7.88
CA ILE A 155 9.09 5.37 -6.55
C ILE A 155 10.54 4.87 -6.69
N LEU A 156 10.78 3.86 -7.51
CA LEU A 156 12.12 3.30 -7.72
C LEU A 156 13.09 4.27 -8.42
N LEU A 157 12.58 5.20 -9.23
CA LEU A 157 13.38 6.10 -10.04
C LEU A 157 13.62 7.48 -9.42
N ARG A 158 12.74 7.91 -8.50
CA ARG A 158 12.80 9.28 -7.94
C ARG A 158 13.59 9.31 -6.65
N ASP A 159 14.69 10.06 -6.62
CA ASP A 159 15.52 10.23 -5.41
C ASP A 159 14.71 10.71 -4.20
N LYS A 160 13.73 11.60 -4.42
CA LYS A 160 12.89 12.10 -3.34
C LYS A 160 11.98 11.02 -2.70
N ASP A 161 11.70 9.95 -3.41
CA ASP A 161 10.87 8.83 -2.94
C ASP A 161 11.71 7.69 -2.34
N ARG A 162 13.05 7.82 -2.29
CA ARG A 162 13.97 6.81 -1.72
C ARG A 162 13.63 6.40 -0.29
N LYS A 163 13.10 7.33 0.50
CA LYS A 163 12.66 7.04 1.87
C LYS A 163 11.51 6.02 1.96
N LEU A 164 10.77 5.83 0.87
CA LEU A 164 9.74 4.80 0.77
C LEU A 164 10.34 3.41 0.54
N ILE A 165 11.58 3.38 0.05
CA ILE A 165 12.37 2.18 -0.12
C ILE A 165 13.38 2.16 1.01
N HIS A 166 13.20 1.27 1.97
CA HIS A 166 14.20 1.07 3.00
C HIS A 166 15.38 0.32 2.39
N GLU A 167 16.42 1.07 2.00
CA GLU A 167 17.70 0.47 1.66
C GLU A 167 18.25 -0.21 2.92
N LYS A 168 18.50 -1.50 2.85
CA LYS A 168 19.14 -2.28 3.89
C LYS A 168 20.41 -1.54 4.33
N GLN A 169 20.47 -1.08 5.56
CA GLN A 169 21.72 -0.65 6.15
C GLN A 169 22.54 -1.92 6.44
N GLU A 170 23.82 -1.91 6.14
CA GLU A 170 24.70 -3.11 6.23
C GLU A 170 24.69 -3.78 7.62
N GLU A 171 24.20 -3.09 8.64
CA GLU A 171 24.13 -3.55 10.03
C GLU A 171 22.76 -4.14 10.45
N GLU A 172 21.67 -4.03 9.66
CA GLU A 172 20.30 -4.27 10.13
C GLU A 172 19.61 -5.54 9.60
N GLY A 173 20.32 -6.52 9.05
CA GLY A 173 19.68 -7.80 8.74
C GLY A 173 18.79 -7.80 7.47
N GLU A 174 17.64 -8.45 7.50
CA GLU A 174 16.72 -8.63 6.35
C GLU A 174 15.95 -7.34 5.98
N GLY A 175 15.63 -7.17 4.69
CA GLY A 175 14.81 -6.07 4.20
C GLY A 175 13.43 -6.01 4.86
N THR A 176 12.83 -4.82 4.91
CA THR A 176 11.56 -4.59 5.63
C THR A 176 10.33 -5.03 4.87
N LEU A 177 10.41 -5.17 3.54
CA LEU A 177 9.29 -5.58 2.71
C LEU A 177 8.96 -7.07 2.93
N ARG A 178 7.77 -7.33 3.41
CA ARG A 178 7.27 -8.67 3.74
C ARG A 178 6.27 -9.20 2.71
N TRP A 179 5.49 -8.29 2.10
CA TRP A 179 4.38 -8.67 1.23
C TRP A 179 4.36 -7.89 -0.07
N ILE A 180 4.16 -8.60 -1.18
CA ILE A 180 3.72 -8.02 -2.45
C ILE A 180 2.46 -8.77 -2.86
N ALA A 181 1.33 -8.06 -2.95
CA ALA A 181 0.06 -8.61 -3.39
C ALA A 181 -0.33 -7.98 -4.74
N LEU A 182 -0.62 -8.83 -5.72
CA LEU A 182 -1.10 -8.41 -7.03
C LEU A 182 -2.57 -8.77 -7.15
N ASP A 183 -3.43 -7.77 -7.33
CA ASP A 183 -4.84 -7.99 -7.63
C ASP A 183 -5.09 -7.98 -9.14
N GLU A 184 -6.16 -8.62 -9.58
CA GLU A 184 -6.57 -8.71 -11.00
C GLU A 184 -5.43 -9.14 -11.94
N THR A 185 -4.60 -10.08 -11.53
CA THR A 185 -3.39 -10.52 -12.27
C THR A 185 -3.68 -11.01 -13.68
N HIS A 186 -4.92 -11.43 -13.97
CA HIS A 186 -5.35 -11.82 -15.30
C HIS A 186 -5.31 -10.67 -16.33
N THR A 187 -5.24 -9.43 -15.89
CA THR A 187 -5.10 -8.25 -16.75
C THR A 187 -3.69 -8.10 -17.32
N TYR A 188 -2.70 -8.70 -16.67
CA TYR A 188 -1.32 -8.67 -17.12
C TYR A 188 -1.03 -9.85 -18.05
N THR A 189 -1.03 -9.63 -19.35
CA THR A 189 -0.79 -10.66 -20.35
C THR A 189 0.35 -10.27 -21.29
N GLY A 190 0.98 -11.25 -21.94
CA GLY A 190 2.03 -11.03 -22.93
C GLY A 190 3.18 -10.16 -22.39
N ALA A 191 3.53 -9.07 -23.10
CA ALA A 191 4.59 -8.14 -22.70
C ALA A 191 4.34 -7.50 -21.34
N GLY A 192 3.09 -7.13 -21.01
CA GLY A 192 2.74 -6.54 -19.72
C GLY A 192 3.03 -7.47 -18.54
N ALA A 193 2.85 -8.78 -18.70
CA ALA A 193 3.20 -9.75 -17.66
C ALA A 193 4.72 -9.79 -17.43
N ALA A 194 5.53 -9.71 -18.49
CA ALA A 194 6.98 -9.66 -18.39
C ALA A 194 7.46 -8.35 -17.71
N GLU A 195 6.85 -7.22 -18.04
CA GLU A 195 7.14 -5.91 -17.41
C GLU A 195 6.87 -5.95 -15.91
N ILE A 196 5.72 -6.49 -15.48
CA ILE A 196 5.39 -6.65 -14.06
C ILE A 196 6.38 -7.58 -13.36
N ALA A 197 6.76 -8.70 -13.96
CA ALA A 197 7.75 -9.61 -13.37
C ALA A 197 9.12 -8.93 -13.17
N MET A 198 9.54 -8.11 -14.14
CA MET A 198 10.78 -7.33 -14.03
C MET A 198 10.67 -6.21 -13.00
N LEU A 199 9.51 -5.55 -12.89
CA LEU A 199 9.25 -4.54 -11.87
C LEU A 199 9.34 -5.15 -10.47
N ILE A 200 8.67 -6.28 -10.22
CA ILE A 200 8.71 -6.98 -8.94
C ILE A 200 10.16 -7.34 -8.58
N ARG A 201 10.95 -7.87 -9.53
CA ARG A 201 12.36 -8.19 -9.28
C ARG A 201 13.15 -6.95 -8.85
N ARG A 202 12.95 -5.81 -9.51
CA ARG A 202 13.61 -4.54 -9.12
C ARG A 202 13.17 -4.07 -7.72
N VAL A 203 11.90 -4.23 -7.37
CA VAL A 203 11.38 -3.92 -6.03
C VAL A 203 12.07 -4.79 -4.99
N LEU A 204 12.10 -6.11 -5.18
CA LEU A 204 12.75 -7.04 -4.24
C LEU A 204 14.23 -6.67 -4.04
N MET A 205 14.95 -6.37 -5.13
CA MET A 205 16.35 -5.91 -5.04
C MET A 205 16.49 -4.60 -4.26
N ALA A 206 15.61 -3.63 -4.51
CA ALA A 206 15.65 -2.32 -3.85
C ALA A 206 15.34 -2.41 -2.34
N TYR A 207 14.51 -3.35 -1.93
CA TYR A 207 14.20 -3.60 -0.52
C TYR A 207 15.15 -4.63 0.15
N GLY A 208 16.13 -5.16 -0.57
CA GLY A 208 17.10 -6.11 -0.02
C GLY A 208 16.51 -7.49 0.34
N VAL A 209 15.48 -7.94 -0.39
CA VAL A 209 14.75 -9.19 -0.14
C VAL A 209 15.14 -10.27 -1.16
#